data_a8149fbd5cfd1b9fcd1cd0f4c409bbf3
#
_entry.id   a8149fbd5cfd1b9fcd1cd0f4c409bbf3
#
_cell.length_a   1.000
_cell.length_b   1.000
_cell.length_c   1.000
_cell.angle_alpha   90.00
_cell.angle_beta   90.00
_cell.angle_gamma   90.00
#
_symmetry.space_group_name_H-M   'P 1'
#
loop_
_entity.id
_entity.type
_entity.pdbx_description
1 polymer ?
#
loop_
_entity_poly.entity_id
_entity_poly.type
_entity_poly.pdbx_seq_one_letter_code
_entity_poly.pdbx_strand_id
1 'polypeptide(L)'
;LAAPLLRRFAYRCYRNPFIFFGPGSALLFLCFNRFSRKDAGQMERRSVLRTNMALLFVVGLATWTIGFRTYLQIQLPIILIAGSLGLWLFYIQHQFESAYWARHGSWDPMKVALEGSSYFKLPKILQWFSGNIGLHHIHHVRPNIPNYNLQQCHDEIPAFHTVKVITLGTSLRSLKLGLCDEKSKTLVSFRSLKARDREADLNMI
;
A
#
# COMPACT_ATOMS: atom_id res chain seq x y z
N LEU A 1 4.97 20.46 10.12
CA LEU A 1 6.30 20.75 10.70
C LEU A 1 6.25 21.08 12.21
N ALA A 2 5.06 21.34 12.76
CA ALA A 2 4.87 21.66 14.19
C ALA A 2 4.99 20.45 15.16
N ALA A 3 5.20 19.23 14.65
CA ALA A 3 5.28 18.04 15.48
C ALA A 3 6.61 17.95 16.26
N PRO A 4 6.61 17.42 17.50
CA PRO A 4 7.81 17.18 18.30
C PRO A 4 8.87 16.37 17.56
N LEU A 5 10.16 16.60 17.86
CA LEU A 5 11.29 15.94 17.18
C LEU A 5 11.16 14.41 17.16
N LEU A 6 10.76 13.81 18.27
CA LEU A 6 10.56 12.36 18.37
C LEU A 6 9.51 11.83 17.40
N ARG A 7 8.37 12.51 17.25
CA ARG A 7 7.33 12.15 16.28
C ARG A 7 7.83 12.30 14.85
N ARG A 8 8.59 13.34 14.55
CA ARG A 8 9.20 13.55 13.22
C ARG A 8 10.21 12.44 12.90
N PHE A 9 11.02 12.05 13.88
CA PHE A 9 11.97 10.94 13.73
C PHE A 9 11.23 9.61 13.51
N ALA A 10 10.28 9.27 14.39
CA ALA A 10 9.46 8.06 14.26
C ALA A 10 8.75 7.97 12.91
N TYR A 11 8.19 9.09 12.44
CA TYR A 11 7.53 9.15 11.12
C TYR A 11 8.53 8.92 9.98
N ARG A 12 9.75 9.46 10.06
CA ARG A 12 10.80 9.22 9.05
C ARG A 12 11.24 7.76 9.04
N CYS A 13 11.40 7.13 10.21
CA CYS A 13 11.69 5.70 10.31
C CYS A 13 10.56 4.87 9.69
N TYR A 14 9.31 5.16 10.03
CA TYR A 14 8.14 4.50 9.45
C TYR A 14 8.07 4.65 7.93
N ARG A 15 8.47 5.80 7.38
CA ARG A 15 8.46 6.07 5.93
C ARG A 15 9.76 5.65 5.22
N ASN A 16 10.72 5.07 5.93
CA ASN A 16 11.91 4.51 5.31
C ASN A 16 11.52 3.23 4.54
N PRO A 17 11.78 3.14 3.23
CA PRO A 17 11.37 1.99 2.43
C PRO A 17 11.90 0.64 2.95
N PHE A 18 13.15 0.60 3.45
CA PHE A 18 13.73 -0.62 3.98
C PHE A 18 13.03 -1.09 5.26
N ILE A 19 12.64 -0.16 6.14
CA ILE A 19 11.89 -0.49 7.36
C ILE A 19 10.45 -0.84 7.02
N PHE A 20 9.82 -0.06 6.15
CA PHE A 20 8.40 -0.21 5.80
C PHE A 20 8.12 -1.52 5.05
N PHE A 21 8.90 -1.82 4.00
CA PHE A 21 8.69 -3.02 3.20
C PHE A 21 9.35 -4.27 3.81
N GLY A 22 10.45 -4.15 4.55
CA GLY A 22 11.11 -5.27 5.23
C GLY A 22 10.36 -5.67 6.51
N PRO A 23 10.86 -5.33 7.69
CA PRO A 23 10.25 -5.72 8.97
C PRO A 23 8.83 -5.18 9.15
N GLY A 24 8.50 -4.02 8.56
CA GLY A 24 7.16 -3.44 8.61
C GLY A 24 6.10 -4.33 7.97
N SER A 25 6.39 -4.94 6.83
CA SER A 25 5.48 -5.89 6.18
C SER A 25 5.27 -7.16 7.02
N ALA A 26 6.34 -7.70 7.59
CA ALA A 26 6.25 -8.87 8.47
C ALA A 26 5.40 -8.55 9.72
N LEU A 27 5.65 -7.42 10.38
CA LEU A 27 4.85 -6.98 11.52
C LEU A 27 3.37 -6.78 11.16
N LEU A 28 3.09 -6.20 9.98
CA LEU A 28 1.72 -6.02 9.51
C LEU A 28 1.00 -7.36 9.38
N PHE A 29 1.59 -8.33 8.70
CA PHE A 29 0.93 -9.62 8.41
C PHE A 29 0.97 -10.60 9.58
N LEU A 30 2.03 -10.61 10.39
CA LEU A 30 2.17 -11.54 11.52
C LEU A 30 1.51 -11.03 12.81
N CYS A 31 1.41 -9.72 12.98
CA CYS A 31 0.92 -9.13 14.22
C CYS A 31 -0.37 -8.33 14.00
N PHE A 32 -0.30 -7.22 13.28
CA PHE A 32 -1.44 -6.29 13.22
C PHE A 32 -2.69 -6.89 12.59
N ASN A 33 -2.56 -7.67 11.53
CA ASN A 33 -3.70 -8.32 10.87
C ASN A 33 -4.26 -9.53 11.65
N ARG A 34 -3.66 -9.87 12.80
CA ARG A 34 -4.18 -10.94 13.69
C ARG A 34 -5.23 -10.47 14.67
N PHE A 35 -5.42 -9.16 14.76
CA PHE A 35 -6.39 -8.57 15.68
C PHE A 35 -7.44 -7.79 14.89
N SER A 36 -8.71 -7.98 15.26
CA SER A 36 -9.79 -7.15 14.73
C SER A 36 -9.73 -5.74 15.32
N ARG A 37 -10.18 -4.75 14.57
CA ARG A 37 -10.31 -3.38 15.05
C ARG A 37 -11.28 -3.30 16.22
N LYS A 38 -11.14 -2.27 17.07
CA LYS A 38 -12.02 -2.07 18.24
C LYS A 38 -13.47 -1.85 17.84
N ASP A 39 -13.68 -1.16 16.72
CA ASP A 39 -14.98 -0.83 16.11
C ASP A 39 -15.49 -1.90 15.12
N ALA A 40 -14.78 -3.04 15.01
CA ALA A 40 -15.12 -4.13 14.09
C ALA A 40 -16.46 -4.77 14.42
N GLY A 41 -17.24 -5.03 13.40
CA GLY A 41 -18.49 -5.79 13.51
C GLY A 41 -18.26 -7.27 13.80
N GLN A 42 -19.32 -7.97 14.19
CA GLN A 42 -19.24 -9.41 14.54
C GLN A 42 -18.73 -10.27 13.39
N MET A 43 -19.09 -9.94 12.13
CA MET A 43 -18.64 -10.69 10.95
C MET A 43 -17.12 -10.58 10.79
N GLU A 44 -16.56 -9.38 10.92
CA GLU A 44 -15.11 -9.15 10.84
C GLU A 44 -14.37 -9.89 11.96
N ARG A 45 -14.83 -9.79 13.21
CA ARG A 45 -14.23 -10.49 14.36
C ARG A 45 -14.23 -12.01 14.16
N ARG A 46 -15.34 -12.57 13.69
CA ARG A 46 -15.45 -14.01 13.38
C ARG A 46 -14.52 -14.41 12.24
N SER A 47 -14.37 -13.57 11.20
CA SER A 47 -13.46 -13.81 10.08
C SER A 47 -12.01 -13.85 10.56
N VAL A 48 -11.58 -12.85 11.34
CA VAL A 48 -10.23 -12.81 11.93
C VAL A 48 -9.97 -14.03 12.80
N LEU A 49 -10.92 -14.41 13.67
CA LEU A 49 -10.79 -15.59 14.53
C LEU A 49 -10.64 -16.88 13.69
N ARG A 50 -11.52 -17.09 12.71
CA ARG A 50 -11.45 -18.27 11.82
C ARG A 50 -10.12 -18.35 11.08
N THR A 51 -9.65 -17.21 10.56
CA THR A 51 -8.34 -17.12 9.89
C THR A 51 -7.20 -17.48 10.84
N ASN A 52 -7.21 -16.96 12.07
CA ASN A 52 -6.19 -17.27 13.06
C ASN A 52 -6.21 -18.76 13.47
N MET A 53 -7.38 -19.36 13.63
CA MET A 53 -7.50 -20.80 13.92
C MET A 53 -6.99 -21.65 12.77
N ALA A 54 -7.31 -21.29 11.51
CA ALA A 54 -6.80 -21.99 10.34
C ALA A 54 -5.27 -21.87 10.23
N LEU A 55 -4.71 -20.68 10.49
CA LEU A 55 -3.26 -20.50 10.51
C LEU A 55 -2.58 -21.30 11.62
N LEU A 56 -3.15 -21.30 12.83
CA LEU A 56 -2.62 -22.12 13.93
C LEU A 56 -2.61 -23.60 13.57
N PHE A 57 -3.68 -24.09 12.94
CA PHE A 57 -3.75 -25.46 12.46
C PHE A 57 -2.66 -25.77 11.42
N VAL A 58 -2.50 -24.92 10.40
CA VAL A 58 -1.49 -25.08 9.35
C VAL A 58 -0.08 -25.04 9.93
N VAL A 59 0.21 -24.07 10.81
CA VAL A 59 1.51 -23.94 11.49
C VAL A 59 1.78 -25.18 12.37
N GLY A 60 0.79 -25.63 13.13
CA GLY A 60 0.89 -26.83 13.96
C GLY A 60 1.18 -28.07 13.14
N LEU A 61 0.43 -28.28 12.05
CA LEU A 61 0.61 -29.41 11.14
C LEU A 61 2.00 -29.38 10.46
N ALA A 62 2.40 -28.22 9.94
CA ALA A 62 3.72 -28.06 9.32
C ALA A 62 4.85 -28.30 10.33
N THR A 63 4.72 -27.76 11.54
CA THR A 63 5.70 -27.96 12.61
C THR A 63 5.81 -29.44 13.02
N TRP A 64 4.68 -30.13 13.07
CA TRP A 64 4.64 -31.55 13.40
C TRP A 64 5.27 -32.41 12.31
N THR A 65 5.08 -32.08 11.03
CA THR A 65 5.56 -32.89 9.89
C THR A 65 7.02 -32.64 9.55
N ILE A 66 7.45 -31.35 9.47
CA ILE A 66 8.82 -31.00 9.03
C ILE A 66 9.69 -30.41 10.14
N GLY A 67 9.13 -30.21 11.32
CA GLY A 67 9.81 -29.59 12.45
C GLY A 67 9.79 -28.06 12.41
N PHE A 68 9.76 -27.45 13.60
CA PHE A 68 9.63 -25.97 13.76
C PHE A 68 10.78 -25.20 13.08
N ARG A 69 12.02 -25.67 13.22
CA ARG A 69 13.18 -24.99 12.63
C ARG A 69 13.09 -24.95 11.09
N THR A 70 12.77 -26.08 10.47
CA THR A 70 12.62 -26.17 9.01
C THR A 70 11.47 -25.32 8.52
N TYR A 71 10.32 -25.36 9.23
CA TYR A 71 9.18 -24.49 8.94
C TYR A 71 9.58 -23.02 8.96
N LEU A 72 10.28 -22.54 9.99
CA LEU A 72 10.72 -21.14 10.06
C LEU A 72 11.70 -20.78 8.95
N GLN A 73 12.65 -21.64 8.62
CA GLN A 73 13.61 -21.39 7.54
C GLN A 73 12.95 -21.23 6.17
N ILE A 74 11.84 -21.91 5.94
CA ILE A 74 11.05 -21.80 4.71
C ILE A 74 10.11 -20.58 4.79
N GLN A 75 9.36 -20.45 5.88
CA GLN A 75 8.26 -19.51 5.98
C GLN A 75 8.72 -18.05 6.15
N LEU A 76 9.81 -17.80 6.88
CA LEU A 76 10.29 -16.44 7.09
C LEU A 76 10.71 -15.73 5.78
N PRO A 77 11.53 -16.33 4.91
CA PRO A 77 11.84 -15.74 3.61
C PRO A 77 10.59 -15.49 2.76
N ILE A 78 9.65 -16.46 2.76
CA ILE A 78 8.39 -16.32 2.02
C ILE A 78 7.58 -15.11 2.52
N ILE A 79 7.38 -14.99 3.83
CA ILE A 79 6.64 -13.86 4.42
C ILE A 79 7.33 -12.53 4.13
N LEU A 80 8.65 -12.47 4.25
CA LEU A 80 9.40 -11.24 3.98
C LEU A 80 9.30 -10.83 2.51
N ILE A 81 9.51 -11.75 1.58
CA ILE A 81 9.47 -11.46 0.15
C ILE A 81 8.03 -11.15 -0.30
N ALA A 82 7.10 -12.05 -0.04
CA ALA A 82 5.71 -11.88 -0.44
C ALA A 82 5.04 -10.68 0.24
N GLY A 83 5.31 -10.49 1.54
CA GLY A 83 4.82 -9.35 2.30
C GLY A 83 5.38 -8.03 1.77
N SER A 84 6.67 -7.96 1.47
CA SER A 84 7.32 -6.77 0.89
C SER A 84 6.74 -6.44 -0.49
N LEU A 85 6.61 -7.44 -1.37
CA LEU A 85 6.06 -7.25 -2.71
C LEU A 85 4.59 -6.84 -2.66
N GLY A 86 3.76 -7.50 -1.84
CA GLY A 86 2.36 -7.16 -1.68
C GLY A 86 2.15 -5.75 -1.12
N LEU A 87 2.92 -5.38 -0.09
CA LEU A 87 2.86 -4.05 0.48
C LEU A 87 3.38 -2.98 -0.49
N TRP A 88 4.41 -3.29 -1.29
CA TRP A 88 4.91 -2.40 -2.34
C TRP A 88 3.88 -2.18 -3.43
N LEU A 89 3.25 -3.23 -3.95
CA LEU A 89 2.17 -3.13 -4.94
C LEU A 89 1.03 -2.25 -4.42
N PHE A 90 0.57 -2.48 -3.21
CA PHE A 90 -0.46 -1.66 -2.57
C PHE A 90 -0.03 -0.19 -2.43
N TYR A 91 1.20 0.03 -1.93
CA TYR A 91 1.73 1.36 -1.67
C TYR A 91 1.80 2.23 -2.92
N ILE A 92 2.40 1.73 -4.02
CA ILE A 92 2.59 2.51 -5.24
C ILE A 92 1.28 2.86 -5.94
N GLN A 93 0.25 2.07 -5.75
CA GLN A 93 -1.06 2.31 -6.35
C GLN A 93 -1.84 3.44 -5.67
N HIS A 94 -1.45 3.81 -4.44
CA HIS A 94 -2.05 4.91 -3.67
C HIS A 94 -1.10 6.06 -3.37
N GLN A 95 0.19 5.89 -3.64
CA GLN A 95 1.23 6.85 -3.27
C GLN A 95 1.93 7.39 -4.52
N PHE A 96 1.29 8.31 -5.20
CA PHE A 96 1.83 9.02 -6.37
C PHE A 96 1.57 10.53 -6.23
N GLU A 97 2.31 11.34 -6.97
CA GLU A 97 2.37 12.80 -6.77
C GLU A 97 0.99 13.48 -6.77
N SER A 98 0.14 13.12 -7.72
CA SER A 98 -1.20 13.68 -7.91
C SER A 98 -2.31 12.86 -7.26
N ALA A 99 -2.01 11.96 -6.30
CA ALA A 99 -3.03 11.15 -5.64
C ALA A 99 -4.03 12.04 -4.91
N TYR A 100 -5.32 11.83 -5.18
CA TYR A 100 -6.38 12.54 -4.50
C TYR A 100 -6.34 12.30 -2.99
N TRP A 101 -6.31 13.39 -2.24
CA TRP A 101 -6.37 13.39 -0.80
C TRP A 101 -7.39 14.42 -0.33
N ALA A 102 -8.26 14.01 0.59
CA ALA A 102 -9.26 14.88 1.18
C ALA A 102 -9.36 14.66 2.69
N ARG A 103 -9.70 15.72 3.44
CA ARG A 103 -10.02 15.61 4.86
C ARG A 103 -11.40 15.01 5.06
N HIS A 104 -11.67 14.47 6.27
CA HIS A 104 -13.00 14.03 6.64
C HIS A 104 -14.06 15.10 6.34
N GLY A 105 -15.14 14.71 5.67
CA GLY A 105 -16.25 15.59 5.29
C GLY A 105 -16.25 16.07 3.83
N SER A 106 -15.12 16.01 3.13
CA SER A 106 -15.01 16.31 1.69
C SER A 106 -14.62 15.11 0.84
N TRP A 107 -14.82 13.91 1.36
CA TRP A 107 -14.42 12.67 0.72
C TRP A 107 -15.45 12.22 -0.32
N ASP A 108 -14.99 11.99 -1.55
CA ASP A 108 -15.80 11.52 -2.68
C ASP A 108 -15.33 10.11 -3.08
N PRO A 109 -16.19 9.07 -2.95
CA PRO A 109 -15.82 7.69 -3.25
C PRO A 109 -15.34 7.50 -4.69
N MET A 110 -15.97 8.17 -5.67
CA MET A 110 -15.61 8.01 -7.08
C MET A 110 -14.26 8.68 -7.38
N LYS A 111 -14.02 9.87 -6.82
CA LYS A 111 -12.71 10.52 -6.93
C LYS A 111 -11.61 9.71 -6.27
N VAL A 112 -11.87 9.14 -5.09
CA VAL A 112 -10.89 8.25 -4.44
C VAL A 112 -10.59 7.03 -5.32
N ALA A 113 -11.58 6.46 -5.97
CA ALA A 113 -11.38 5.31 -6.84
C ALA A 113 -10.56 5.66 -8.09
N LEU A 114 -10.84 6.78 -8.76
CA LEU A 114 -10.23 7.14 -10.04
C LEU A 114 -8.98 8.02 -9.91
N GLU A 115 -8.96 8.93 -8.93
CA GLU A 115 -7.86 9.90 -8.74
C GLU A 115 -6.98 9.54 -7.52
N GLY A 116 -7.49 8.77 -6.56
CA GLY A 116 -6.76 8.30 -5.38
C GLY A 116 -6.09 6.95 -5.57
N SER A 117 -6.32 6.29 -6.71
CA SER A 117 -5.63 5.07 -7.12
C SER A 117 -5.09 5.18 -8.54
N SER A 118 -4.08 4.38 -8.86
CA SER A 118 -3.41 4.41 -10.16
C SER A 118 -3.53 3.10 -10.91
N TYR A 119 -3.33 3.15 -12.22
CA TYR A 119 -3.05 1.97 -13.03
C TYR A 119 -1.56 1.66 -13.00
N PHE A 120 -1.17 0.60 -12.31
CA PHE A 120 0.20 0.11 -12.33
C PHE A 120 0.41 -0.79 -13.54
N LYS A 121 0.96 -0.21 -14.60
CA LYS A 121 1.20 -0.92 -15.87
C LYS A 121 2.42 -1.83 -15.75
N LEU A 122 2.15 -3.12 -15.65
CA LEU A 122 3.15 -4.19 -15.58
C LEU A 122 3.30 -4.89 -16.94
N PRO A 123 4.45 -5.54 -17.22
CA PRO A 123 4.57 -6.52 -18.29
C PRO A 123 3.51 -7.63 -18.14
N LYS A 124 2.97 -8.16 -19.25
CA LYS A 124 1.86 -9.13 -19.24
C LYS A 124 2.05 -10.31 -18.27
N ILE A 125 3.27 -10.83 -18.19
CA ILE A 125 3.60 -11.94 -17.27
C ILE A 125 3.41 -11.51 -15.82
N LEU A 126 3.95 -10.36 -15.41
CA LEU A 126 3.82 -9.83 -14.05
C LEU A 126 2.39 -9.41 -13.75
N GLN A 127 1.67 -8.89 -14.74
CA GLN A 127 0.25 -8.57 -14.63
C GLN A 127 -0.56 -9.82 -14.28
N TRP A 128 -0.31 -10.93 -14.98
CA TRP A 128 -0.96 -12.22 -14.73
C TRP A 128 -0.61 -12.78 -13.33
N PHE A 129 0.68 -12.84 -12.98
CA PHE A 129 1.12 -13.32 -11.65
C PHE A 129 0.57 -12.50 -10.49
N SER A 130 0.36 -11.20 -10.69
CA SER A 130 -0.22 -10.32 -9.67
C SER A 130 -1.76 -10.34 -9.65
N GLY A 131 -2.40 -11.22 -10.44
CA GLY A 131 -3.87 -11.27 -10.54
C GLY A 131 -4.49 -10.00 -11.09
N ASN A 132 -3.81 -9.33 -12.03
CA ASN A 132 -4.23 -8.05 -12.62
C ASN A 132 -4.40 -6.91 -11.59
N ILE A 133 -3.80 -7.01 -10.40
CA ILE A 133 -3.93 -5.99 -9.34
C ILE A 133 -3.43 -4.60 -9.78
N GLY A 134 -2.63 -4.53 -10.85
CA GLY A 134 -2.24 -3.26 -11.45
C GLY A 134 -3.41 -2.39 -11.88
N LEU A 135 -4.56 -2.99 -12.21
CA LEU A 135 -5.83 -2.32 -12.55
C LEU A 135 -6.65 -1.97 -11.29
N HIS A 136 -5.98 -1.47 -10.27
CA HIS A 136 -6.51 -1.29 -8.92
C HIS A 136 -7.64 -0.25 -8.82
N HIS A 137 -7.62 0.76 -9.66
CA HIS A 137 -8.70 1.75 -9.77
C HIS A 137 -10.05 1.11 -10.07
N ILE A 138 -10.10 0.07 -10.92
CA ILE A 138 -11.33 -0.67 -11.23
C ILE A 138 -11.81 -1.45 -10.00
N HIS A 139 -10.87 -2.07 -9.28
CA HIS A 139 -11.19 -2.76 -8.03
C HIS A 139 -11.80 -1.81 -6.99
N HIS A 140 -11.36 -0.55 -6.92
CA HIS A 140 -11.99 0.45 -6.05
C HIS A 140 -13.40 0.85 -6.49
N VAL A 141 -13.67 0.92 -7.79
CA VAL A 141 -15.01 1.24 -8.31
C VAL A 141 -15.96 0.06 -8.13
N ARG A 142 -15.48 -1.16 -8.42
CA ARG A 142 -16.28 -2.39 -8.38
C ARG A 142 -15.46 -3.60 -7.92
N PRO A 143 -15.34 -3.83 -6.62
CA PRO A 143 -14.52 -4.90 -6.06
C PRO A 143 -14.99 -6.32 -6.40
N ASN A 144 -16.23 -6.45 -6.89
CA ASN A 144 -16.81 -7.74 -7.27
C ASN A 144 -16.42 -8.20 -8.70
N ILE A 145 -15.71 -7.36 -9.47
CA ILE A 145 -15.24 -7.77 -10.80
C ILE A 145 -14.09 -8.75 -10.63
N PRO A 146 -14.18 -9.97 -11.18
CA PRO A 146 -13.09 -10.94 -11.13
C PRO A 146 -11.82 -10.41 -11.82
N ASN A 147 -10.68 -10.81 -11.32
CA ASN A 147 -9.37 -10.33 -11.79
C ASN A 147 -9.14 -10.55 -13.31
N TYR A 148 -9.66 -11.64 -13.86
CA TYR A 148 -9.54 -11.96 -15.29
C TYR A 148 -10.38 -11.04 -16.20
N ASN A 149 -11.38 -10.35 -15.67
CA ASN A 149 -12.22 -9.39 -16.41
C ASN A 149 -11.72 -7.93 -16.26
N LEU A 150 -10.75 -7.65 -15.37
CA LEU A 150 -10.30 -6.28 -15.12
C LEU A 150 -9.70 -5.63 -16.37
N GLN A 151 -8.94 -6.36 -17.19
CA GLN A 151 -8.36 -5.82 -18.41
C GLN A 151 -9.44 -5.45 -19.42
N GLN A 152 -10.42 -6.34 -19.66
CA GLN A 152 -11.54 -6.05 -20.55
C GLN A 152 -12.32 -4.83 -20.07
N CYS A 153 -12.60 -4.74 -18.77
CA CYS A 153 -13.31 -3.60 -18.17
C CYS A 153 -12.53 -2.29 -18.37
N HIS A 154 -11.19 -2.32 -18.27
CA HIS A 154 -10.34 -1.16 -18.54
C HIS A 154 -10.45 -0.73 -20.01
N ASP A 155 -10.40 -1.68 -20.93
CA ASP A 155 -10.38 -1.41 -22.37
C ASP A 155 -11.72 -0.88 -22.90
N GLU A 156 -12.84 -1.35 -22.31
CA GLU A 156 -14.21 -0.99 -22.76
C GLU A 156 -14.73 0.33 -22.15
N ILE A 157 -14.19 0.77 -20.99
CA ILE A 157 -14.73 1.95 -20.29
C ILE A 157 -13.76 3.14 -20.39
N PRO A 158 -14.08 4.16 -21.23
CA PRO A 158 -13.20 5.31 -21.46
C PRO A 158 -12.80 6.08 -20.18
N ALA A 159 -13.67 6.11 -19.16
CA ALA A 159 -13.39 6.77 -17.90
C ALA A 159 -12.15 6.17 -17.17
N PHE A 160 -11.84 4.90 -17.37
CA PHE A 160 -10.67 4.25 -16.78
C PHE A 160 -9.35 4.62 -17.48
N HIS A 161 -9.39 5.15 -18.69
CA HIS A 161 -8.22 5.59 -19.43
C HIS A 161 -7.64 6.90 -18.90
N THR A 162 -8.41 7.66 -18.12
CA THR A 162 -7.98 8.95 -17.54
C THR A 162 -7.13 8.78 -16.27
N VAL A 163 -7.09 7.57 -15.72
CA VAL A 163 -6.40 7.28 -14.47
C VAL A 163 -4.87 7.37 -14.64
N LYS A 164 -4.19 7.86 -13.61
CA LYS A 164 -2.72 7.96 -13.60
C LYS A 164 -2.05 6.62 -13.83
N VAL A 165 -1.26 6.53 -14.89
CA VAL A 165 -0.46 5.33 -15.18
C VAL A 165 0.89 5.42 -14.49
N ILE A 166 1.25 4.36 -13.76
CA ILE A 166 2.56 4.16 -13.12
C ILE A 166 3.21 2.94 -13.76
N THR A 167 4.49 3.04 -14.07
CA THR A 167 5.32 1.94 -14.57
C THR A 167 6.31 1.48 -13.50
N LEU A 168 7.01 0.36 -13.72
CA LEU A 168 8.07 -0.11 -12.83
C LEU A 168 9.12 0.98 -12.57
N GLY A 169 9.57 1.70 -13.58
CA GLY A 169 10.56 2.77 -13.44
C GLY A 169 10.05 3.97 -12.65
N THR A 170 8.80 4.39 -12.90
CA THR A 170 8.21 5.54 -12.19
C THR A 170 7.77 5.19 -10.76
N SER A 171 7.49 3.92 -10.47
CA SER A 171 7.10 3.46 -9.14
C SER A 171 8.17 3.71 -8.06
N LEU A 172 9.45 3.67 -8.45
CA LEU A 172 10.56 3.98 -7.54
C LEU A 172 10.54 5.43 -7.05
N ARG A 173 9.95 6.35 -7.82
CA ARG A 173 9.77 7.75 -7.40
C ARG A 173 8.74 7.85 -6.28
N SER A 174 7.70 7.03 -6.32
CA SER A 174 6.66 6.97 -5.28
C SER A 174 7.22 6.66 -3.89
N LEU A 175 8.31 5.90 -3.81
CA LEU A 175 8.98 5.57 -2.54
C LEU A 175 9.52 6.81 -1.80
N LYS A 176 9.78 7.90 -2.51
CA LYS A 176 10.29 9.15 -1.94
C LYS A 176 9.16 10.09 -1.46
N LEU A 177 7.92 9.84 -1.87
CA LEU A 177 6.77 10.66 -1.51
C LEU A 177 6.30 10.29 -0.10
N GLY A 178 6.49 11.18 0.85
CA GLY A 178 6.20 10.90 2.26
C GLY A 178 5.25 11.89 2.93
N LEU A 179 4.95 13.00 2.29
CA LEU A 179 4.20 14.11 2.87
C LEU A 179 3.16 14.62 1.88
N CYS A 180 2.04 15.09 2.38
CA CYS A 180 1.04 15.80 1.59
C CYS A 180 1.25 17.31 1.78
N ASP A 181 1.45 18.02 0.68
CA ASP A 181 1.41 19.47 0.68
C ASP A 181 -0.05 19.93 0.49
N GLU A 182 -0.64 20.46 1.53
CA GLU A 182 -2.05 20.86 1.52
C GLU A 182 -2.34 22.04 0.59
N LYS A 183 -1.33 22.88 0.30
CA LYS A 183 -1.49 24.03 -0.61
C LYS A 183 -1.57 23.57 -2.06
N SER A 184 -0.66 22.73 -2.48
CA SER A 184 -0.64 22.19 -3.85
C SER A 184 -1.51 20.94 -4.02
N LYS A 185 -2.02 20.35 -2.93
CA LYS A 185 -2.75 19.06 -2.89
C LYS A 185 -1.98 17.92 -3.55
N THR A 186 -0.65 17.94 -3.43
CA THR A 186 0.25 16.93 -4.02
C THR A 186 1.07 16.24 -2.96
N LEU A 187 1.46 14.99 -3.26
CA LEU A 187 2.41 14.27 -2.44
C LEU A 187 3.83 14.70 -2.76
N VAL A 188 4.61 15.03 -1.74
CA VAL A 188 5.95 15.58 -1.86
C VAL A 188 6.97 14.78 -1.04
N SER A 189 8.25 14.90 -1.41
CA SER A 189 9.34 14.28 -0.67
C SER A 189 9.79 15.15 0.52
N PHE A 190 10.43 14.55 1.52
CA PHE A 190 11.09 15.31 2.59
C PHE A 190 12.19 16.24 2.07
N ARG A 191 12.76 15.93 0.92
CA ARG A 191 13.84 16.70 0.29
C ARG A 191 13.31 17.98 -0.35
N SER A 192 12.16 17.90 -1.05
CA SER A 192 11.53 19.07 -1.69
C SER A 192 11.04 20.10 -0.67
N LEU A 193 10.58 19.65 0.50
CA LEU A 193 10.22 20.57 1.58
C LEU A 193 11.42 21.35 2.10
N LYS A 194 12.56 20.69 2.34
CA LYS A 194 13.77 21.38 2.78
C LYS A 194 14.28 22.42 1.75
N ALA A 195 14.12 22.14 0.46
CA ALA A 195 14.50 23.07 -0.59
C ALA A 195 13.60 24.33 -0.56
N ARG A 196 12.28 24.13 -0.46
CA ARG A 196 11.31 25.23 -0.36
C ARG A 196 11.49 26.07 0.92
N ASP A 197 11.76 25.46 2.07
CA ASP A 197 12.03 26.19 3.31
C ASP A 197 13.29 27.07 3.15
N ARG A 198 14.36 26.57 2.50
CA ARG A 198 15.57 27.36 2.23
C ARG A 198 15.35 28.51 1.24
N GLU A 199 14.57 28.30 0.19
CA GLU A 199 14.22 29.35 -0.77
C GLU A 199 13.37 30.42 -0.12
N ALA A 200 12.42 30.06 0.77
CA ALA A 200 11.65 31.01 1.54
C ALA A 200 12.50 31.86 2.49
N ASP A 201 13.49 31.24 3.16
CA ASP A 201 14.44 31.93 4.04
C ASP A 201 15.33 32.90 3.25
N LEU A 202 15.78 32.53 2.05
CA LEU A 202 16.60 33.36 1.17
C LEU A 202 15.84 34.59 0.59
N ASN A 203 14.55 34.43 0.37
CA ASN A 203 13.71 35.53 -0.16
C ASN A 203 13.20 36.51 0.95
N MET A 204 13.51 36.23 2.22
CA MET A 204 13.20 37.11 3.35
C MET A 204 14.38 38.00 3.78
N ILE A 205 15.53 37.85 3.14
CA ILE A 205 16.76 38.65 3.34
C ILE A 205 16.91 39.62 2.19
#